data_903a48b909d2d5412218a5a4f08be399
#
_entry.id   903a48b909d2d5412218a5a4f08be399
#
_cell.length_a   1.000
_cell.length_b   1.000
_cell.length_c   1.000
_cell.angle_alpha   90.00
_cell.angle_beta   90.00
_cell.angle_gamma   90.00
#
_symmetry.space_group_name_H-M   'P 1'
#
loop_
_entity.id
_entity.type
_entity.pdbx_description
1 polymer ?
#
loop_
_entity_poly.entity_id
_entity_poly.type
_entity_poly.pdbx_seq_one_letter_code
_entity_poly.pdbx_strand_id
1 'polypeptide(L)'
;MRSFSARLIAWQEHAGRRDLPWQNTRDAYRIWISEIMLQQTQVATVMPYYQRFLRALPDVQSLAAAPIEVVLQLWSGLGYYRRAHLLHRAAQEIVGRHGGTFPRDAATLETLPGVGRSTAAAIAAFAYGERGAILDGNVKRVLARHQGIEGHAGDPAVLRALWARAEDLLPRARIEPYTQALMDLGATMCLRSTPDCARCPVADDCVARLTSRIDALPLPRPRKPLPQREVGVLLIGRGDEVLLERRPPTGIWAGLWSLPEVSCNTDVAAYCRDRFGAEVAAGAALTPIEHTFTHFRLRLTPLPCSVERWPTRMEEPARSACVWLALPEATGAALPAPIKKLLRELRSQRATA
;
A
#
# COMPACT_ATOMS: atom_id res chain seq x y z
N MET A 1 12.31 -32.64 -21.83
CA MET A 1 12.33 -31.86 -20.57
C MET A 1 10.88 -31.47 -20.20
N ARG A 2 10.55 -31.41 -18.90
CA ARG A 2 9.25 -30.87 -18.47
C ARG A 2 9.19 -29.38 -18.79
N SER A 3 7.99 -28.87 -19.15
CA SER A 3 7.80 -27.44 -19.43
C SER A 3 8.10 -26.56 -18.20
N PHE A 4 8.37 -25.28 -18.40
CA PHE A 4 8.54 -24.28 -17.33
C PHE A 4 7.43 -24.36 -16.29
N SER A 5 6.17 -24.31 -16.76
CA SER A 5 4.99 -24.37 -15.87
C SER A 5 4.90 -25.69 -15.09
N ALA A 6 5.20 -26.83 -15.72
CA ALA A 6 5.17 -28.13 -15.03
C ALA A 6 6.23 -28.25 -13.93
N ARG A 7 7.41 -27.67 -14.12
CA ARG A 7 8.47 -27.64 -13.09
C ARG A 7 8.09 -26.71 -11.92
N LEU A 8 7.51 -25.57 -12.20
CA LEU A 8 7.04 -24.65 -11.18
C LEU A 8 5.92 -25.25 -10.32
N ILE A 9 4.93 -25.87 -10.96
CA ILE A 9 3.82 -26.51 -10.25
C ILE A 9 4.33 -27.64 -9.35
N ALA A 10 5.22 -28.50 -9.87
CA ALA A 10 5.80 -29.59 -9.08
C ALA A 10 6.61 -29.06 -7.88
N TRP A 11 7.36 -27.98 -8.06
CA TRP A 11 8.10 -27.36 -6.96
C TRP A 11 7.16 -26.75 -5.90
N GLN A 12 6.11 -26.06 -6.33
CA GLN A 12 5.14 -25.45 -5.41
C GLN A 12 4.44 -26.49 -4.53
N GLU A 13 4.15 -27.66 -5.06
CA GLU A 13 3.52 -28.75 -4.31
C GLU A 13 4.37 -29.26 -3.13
N HIS A 14 5.68 -29.04 -3.14
CA HIS A 14 6.61 -29.54 -2.12
C HIS A 14 7.24 -28.43 -1.29
N ALA A 15 7.50 -27.28 -1.88
CA ALA A 15 8.28 -26.19 -1.29
C ALA A 15 7.62 -24.81 -1.35
N GLY A 16 6.43 -24.68 -1.95
CA GLY A 16 5.66 -23.44 -1.97
C GLY A 16 5.03 -23.10 -0.62
N ARG A 17 4.68 -21.84 -0.42
CA ARG A 17 3.94 -21.37 0.75
C ARG A 17 2.50 -21.92 0.73
N ARG A 18 1.99 -22.34 1.89
CA ARG A 18 0.65 -22.93 2.03
C ARG A 18 -0.12 -22.44 3.23
N ASP A 19 0.51 -21.64 4.07
CA ASP A 19 0.05 -21.20 5.39
C ASP A 19 -0.41 -19.74 5.41
N LEU A 20 -0.53 -19.11 4.22
CA LEU A 20 -0.98 -17.74 4.16
C LEU A 20 -2.50 -17.65 4.34
N PRO A 21 -3.01 -16.67 5.13
CA PRO A 21 -4.43 -16.60 5.49
C PRO A 21 -5.41 -16.47 4.31
N TRP A 22 -4.92 -16.06 3.15
CA TRP A 22 -5.69 -15.89 1.91
C TRP A 22 -5.56 -17.06 0.94
N GLN A 23 -4.80 -18.08 1.30
CA GLN A 23 -4.72 -19.33 0.55
C GLN A 23 -5.84 -20.28 0.97
N ASN A 24 -6.06 -21.33 0.21
CA ASN A 24 -7.08 -22.37 0.48
C ASN A 24 -8.52 -21.81 0.53
N THR A 25 -8.80 -20.71 -0.16
CA THR A 25 -10.14 -20.15 -0.33
C THR A 25 -10.42 -19.88 -1.80
N ARG A 26 -11.70 -19.97 -2.18
CA ARG A 26 -12.23 -19.55 -3.48
C ARG A 26 -13.08 -18.27 -3.37
N ASP A 27 -13.11 -17.68 -2.19
CA ASP A 27 -13.83 -16.44 -1.94
C ASP A 27 -13.11 -15.27 -2.64
N ALA A 28 -13.73 -14.76 -3.71
CA ALA A 28 -13.17 -13.69 -4.52
C ALA A 28 -12.94 -12.40 -3.71
N TYR A 29 -13.79 -12.10 -2.72
CA TYR A 29 -13.61 -10.96 -1.82
C TYR A 29 -12.32 -11.09 -1.01
N ARG A 30 -12.12 -12.23 -0.35
CA ARG A 30 -10.93 -12.51 0.46
C ARG A 30 -9.65 -12.47 -0.36
N ILE A 31 -9.68 -13.05 -1.56
CA ILE A 31 -8.55 -13.04 -2.51
C ILE A 31 -8.26 -11.60 -2.94
N TRP A 32 -9.27 -10.84 -3.35
CA TRP A 32 -9.12 -9.45 -3.76
C TRP A 32 -8.51 -8.56 -2.67
N ILE A 33 -9.00 -8.67 -1.41
CA ILE A 33 -8.43 -7.92 -0.28
C ILE A 33 -6.93 -8.21 -0.12
N SER A 34 -6.53 -9.49 -0.17
CA SER A 34 -5.12 -9.85 -0.08
C SER A 34 -4.29 -9.29 -1.23
N GLU A 35 -4.77 -9.42 -2.48
CA GLU A 35 -4.08 -8.93 -3.66
C GLU A 35 -3.84 -7.41 -3.61
N ILE A 36 -4.84 -6.64 -3.18
CA ILE A 36 -4.69 -5.19 -3.04
C ILE A 36 -3.76 -4.83 -1.87
N MET A 37 -3.84 -5.53 -0.74
CA MET A 37 -2.94 -5.28 0.40
C MET A 37 -1.48 -5.62 0.09
N LEU A 38 -1.24 -6.66 -0.71
CA LEU A 38 0.09 -7.12 -1.11
C LEU A 38 0.77 -6.22 -2.17
N GLN A 39 0.03 -5.33 -2.84
CA GLN A 39 0.65 -4.37 -3.76
C GLN A 39 1.70 -3.54 -3.02
N GLN A 40 2.99 -3.73 -3.35
CA GLN A 40 4.14 -3.00 -2.76
C GLN A 40 4.26 -3.14 -1.22
N THR A 41 3.67 -4.18 -0.62
CA THR A 41 3.75 -4.45 0.82
C THR A 41 4.14 -5.91 1.05
N GLN A 42 5.01 -6.14 2.04
CA GLN A 42 5.49 -7.48 2.36
C GLN A 42 4.42 -8.32 3.06
N VAL A 43 4.44 -9.63 2.82
CA VAL A 43 3.49 -10.61 3.39
C VAL A 43 3.39 -10.51 4.91
N ALA A 44 4.54 -10.48 5.62
CA ALA A 44 4.54 -10.40 7.09
C ALA A 44 3.84 -9.14 7.62
N THR A 45 3.94 -8.02 6.89
CA THR A 45 3.21 -6.80 7.23
C THR A 45 1.71 -6.94 6.95
N VAL A 46 1.32 -7.59 5.85
CA VAL A 46 -0.08 -7.70 5.43
C VAL A 46 -0.88 -8.61 6.33
N MET A 47 -0.32 -9.73 6.81
CA MET A 47 -1.05 -10.75 7.57
C MET A 47 -1.92 -10.20 8.71
N PRO A 48 -1.40 -9.40 9.66
CA PRO A 48 -2.22 -8.88 10.77
C PRO A 48 -3.27 -7.86 10.29
N TYR A 49 -2.98 -7.11 9.22
CA TYR A 49 -3.95 -6.17 8.64
C TYR A 49 -5.10 -6.90 7.97
N TYR A 50 -4.82 -7.92 7.17
CA TYR A 50 -5.80 -8.75 6.49
C TYR A 50 -6.80 -9.38 7.47
N GLN A 51 -6.29 -10.00 8.54
CA GLN A 51 -7.14 -10.63 9.55
C GLN A 51 -8.03 -9.61 10.27
N ARG A 52 -7.48 -8.45 10.65
CA ARG A 52 -8.24 -7.38 11.29
C ARG A 52 -9.29 -6.78 10.36
N PHE A 53 -8.93 -6.57 9.09
CA PHE A 53 -9.81 -6.00 8.08
C PHE A 53 -11.02 -6.91 7.82
N LEU A 54 -10.80 -8.20 7.60
CA LEU A 54 -11.90 -9.15 7.36
C LEU A 54 -12.79 -9.40 8.57
N ARG A 55 -12.28 -9.23 9.79
CA ARG A 55 -13.14 -9.28 10.99
C ARG A 55 -14.09 -8.10 11.06
N ALA A 56 -13.65 -6.92 10.68
CA ALA A 56 -14.46 -5.71 10.72
C ALA A 56 -15.37 -5.57 9.50
N LEU A 57 -14.89 -5.99 8.33
CA LEU A 57 -15.55 -5.88 7.03
C LEU A 57 -15.50 -7.26 6.35
N PRO A 58 -16.38 -8.20 6.70
CA PRO A 58 -16.28 -9.60 6.29
C PRO A 58 -16.60 -9.86 4.83
N ASP A 59 -17.32 -8.97 4.17
CA ASP A 59 -17.81 -9.08 2.80
C ASP A 59 -17.78 -7.75 2.06
N VAL A 60 -18.08 -7.79 0.75
CA VAL A 60 -18.05 -6.61 -0.11
C VAL A 60 -19.17 -5.62 0.22
N GLN A 61 -20.29 -6.10 0.74
CA GLN A 61 -21.43 -5.28 1.13
C GLN A 61 -21.07 -4.41 2.34
N SER A 62 -20.50 -5.03 3.37
CA SER A 62 -20.03 -4.32 4.58
C SER A 62 -18.92 -3.30 4.24
N LEU A 63 -18.00 -3.66 3.33
CA LEU A 63 -16.98 -2.73 2.87
C LEU A 63 -17.57 -1.55 2.08
N ALA A 64 -18.50 -1.81 1.16
CA ALA A 64 -19.14 -0.76 0.36
C ALA A 64 -19.98 0.21 1.20
N ALA A 65 -20.65 -0.29 2.24
CA ALA A 65 -21.49 0.50 3.14
C ALA A 65 -20.72 1.26 4.22
N ALA A 66 -19.48 0.84 4.52
CA ALA A 66 -18.66 1.46 5.55
C ALA A 66 -18.28 2.90 5.19
N PRO A 67 -18.26 3.84 6.15
CA PRO A 67 -17.63 5.14 5.95
C PRO A 67 -16.15 4.96 5.56
N ILE A 68 -15.65 5.81 4.66
CA ILE A 68 -14.24 5.74 4.21
C ILE A 68 -13.26 5.88 5.38
N GLU A 69 -13.63 6.59 6.42
CA GLU A 69 -12.84 6.78 7.63
C GLU A 69 -12.55 5.45 8.35
N VAL A 70 -13.54 4.58 8.42
CA VAL A 70 -13.41 3.22 8.99
C VAL A 70 -12.42 2.40 8.16
N VAL A 71 -12.53 2.47 6.84
CA VAL A 71 -11.60 1.77 5.93
C VAL A 71 -10.18 2.29 6.10
N LEU A 72 -9.99 3.62 6.18
CA LEU A 72 -8.68 4.24 6.38
C LEU A 72 -8.10 3.93 7.76
N GLN A 73 -8.93 3.83 8.80
CA GLN A 73 -8.50 3.43 10.14
C GLN A 73 -7.99 1.99 10.16
N LEU A 74 -8.71 1.06 9.53
CA LEU A 74 -8.29 -0.33 9.40
C LEU A 74 -7.01 -0.48 8.56
N TRP A 75 -6.77 0.44 7.61
CA TRP A 75 -5.60 0.50 6.74
C TRP A 75 -4.41 1.24 7.35
N SER A 76 -4.63 1.97 8.45
CA SER A 76 -3.62 2.87 9.05
C SER A 76 -2.34 2.14 9.42
N GLY A 77 -1.22 2.57 8.81
CA GLY A 77 0.10 1.97 8.97
C GLY A 77 0.53 1.04 7.82
N LEU A 78 -0.39 0.59 6.95
CA LEU A 78 -0.06 -0.25 5.80
C LEU A 78 0.60 0.54 4.64
N GLY A 79 0.37 1.87 4.61
CA GLY A 79 0.90 2.75 3.57
C GLY A 79 0.12 2.70 2.26
N TYR A 80 0.54 3.57 1.30
CA TYR A 80 -0.11 3.65 -0.02
C TYR A 80 -1.64 3.78 0.07
N TYR A 81 -2.13 4.73 0.84
CA TYR A 81 -3.55 4.91 1.20
C TYR A 81 -4.49 5.06 -0.01
N ARG A 82 -3.96 5.48 -1.18
CA ARG A 82 -4.73 5.47 -2.42
C ARG A 82 -5.34 4.10 -2.73
N ARG A 83 -4.68 3.00 -2.31
CA ARG A 83 -5.23 1.65 -2.47
C ARG A 83 -6.50 1.45 -1.67
N ALA A 84 -6.55 1.95 -0.43
CA ALA A 84 -7.75 1.87 0.41
C ALA A 84 -8.93 2.66 -0.20
N HIS A 85 -8.67 3.86 -0.73
CA HIS A 85 -9.69 4.63 -1.44
C HIS A 85 -10.21 3.91 -2.69
N LEU A 86 -9.30 3.34 -3.48
CA LEU A 86 -9.68 2.61 -4.69
C LEU A 86 -10.41 1.30 -4.34
N LEU A 87 -9.98 0.61 -3.30
CA LEU A 87 -10.63 -0.59 -2.77
C LEU A 87 -12.08 -0.29 -2.35
N HIS A 88 -12.30 0.77 -1.60
CA HIS A 88 -13.63 1.20 -1.17
C HIS A 88 -14.54 1.56 -2.35
N ARG A 89 -14.03 2.32 -3.31
CA ARG A 89 -14.76 2.65 -4.55
C ARG A 89 -15.09 1.40 -5.37
N ALA A 90 -14.16 0.47 -5.48
CA ALA A 90 -14.41 -0.79 -6.19
C ALA A 90 -15.47 -1.64 -5.49
N ALA A 91 -15.50 -1.68 -4.14
CA ALA A 91 -16.58 -2.33 -3.39
C ALA A 91 -17.95 -1.72 -3.71
N GLN A 92 -18.05 -0.39 -3.71
CA GLN A 92 -19.28 0.32 -4.09
C GLN A 92 -19.71 0.01 -5.53
N GLU A 93 -18.75 -0.09 -6.45
CA GLU A 93 -19.03 -0.45 -7.84
C GLU A 93 -19.48 -1.90 -7.98
N ILE A 94 -18.86 -2.85 -7.26
CA ILE A 94 -19.29 -4.25 -7.25
C ILE A 94 -20.72 -4.37 -6.71
N VAL A 95 -21.06 -3.68 -5.64
CA VAL A 95 -22.43 -3.69 -5.09
C VAL A 95 -23.40 -3.01 -6.03
N GLY A 96 -23.08 -1.84 -6.55
CA GLY A 96 -24.00 -1.04 -7.37
C GLY A 96 -24.21 -1.57 -8.79
N ARG A 97 -23.15 -2.10 -9.44
CA ARG A 97 -23.22 -2.55 -10.84
C ARG A 97 -23.30 -4.07 -11.02
N HIS A 98 -22.80 -4.83 -10.04
CA HIS A 98 -22.72 -6.29 -10.12
C HIS A 98 -23.55 -6.98 -9.02
N GLY A 99 -24.44 -6.25 -8.33
CA GLY A 99 -25.33 -6.81 -7.30
C GLY A 99 -24.59 -7.45 -6.11
N GLY A 100 -23.35 -7.00 -5.82
CA GLY A 100 -22.51 -7.55 -4.76
C GLY A 100 -21.82 -8.89 -5.12
N THR A 101 -21.89 -9.31 -6.37
CA THR A 101 -21.21 -10.53 -6.86
C THR A 101 -19.97 -10.12 -7.65
N PHE A 102 -18.83 -10.74 -7.34
CA PHE A 102 -17.59 -10.47 -8.07
C PHE A 102 -17.69 -10.97 -9.53
N PRO A 103 -17.27 -10.14 -10.51
CA PRO A 103 -17.09 -10.59 -11.89
C PRO A 103 -16.14 -11.79 -11.95
N ARG A 104 -16.41 -12.75 -12.83
CA ARG A 104 -15.56 -13.95 -12.94
C ARG A 104 -14.39 -13.75 -13.88
N ASP A 105 -14.61 -13.01 -14.95
CA ASP A 105 -13.61 -12.80 -15.99
C ASP A 105 -12.65 -11.66 -15.67
N ALA A 106 -11.38 -11.83 -16.07
CA ALA A 106 -10.31 -10.87 -15.77
C ALA A 106 -10.54 -9.51 -16.47
N ALA A 107 -11.19 -9.46 -17.62
CA ALA A 107 -11.43 -8.21 -18.34
C ALA A 107 -12.40 -7.30 -17.58
N THR A 108 -13.48 -7.84 -17.06
CA THR A 108 -14.41 -7.09 -16.21
C THR A 108 -13.77 -6.71 -14.86
N LEU A 109 -13.01 -7.62 -14.23
CA LEU A 109 -12.28 -7.30 -12.99
C LEU A 109 -11.27 -6.14 -13.18
N GLU A 110 -10.62 -6.05 -14.35
CA GLU A 110 -9.66 -4.98 -14.66
C GLU A 110 -10.32 -3.59 -14.75
N THR A 111 -11.63 -3.51 -14.99
CA THR A 111 -12.37 -2.23 -15.00
C THR A 111 -12.55 -1.64 -13.60
N LEU A 112 -12.43 -2.45 -12.55
CA LEU A 112 -12.64 -2.01 -11.18
C LEU A 112 -11.52 -1.06 -10.70
N PRO A 113 -11.85 -0.01 -9.93
CA PRO A 113 -10.87 0.90 -9.38
C PRO A 113 -9.73 0.21 -8.63
N GLY A 114 -8.50 0.46 -9.03
CA GLY A 114 -7.30 -0.11 -8.37
C GLY A 114 -6.94 -1.54 -8.74
N VAL A 115 -7.71 -2.17 -9.61
CA VAL A 115 -7.44 -3.49 -10.16
C VAL A 115 -6.81 -3.34 -11.54
N GLY A 116 -5.54 -3.68 -11.67
CA GLY A 116 -4.88 -3.73 -12.98
C GLY A 116 -4.84 -5.16 -13.54
N ARG A 117 -4.44 -5.30 -14.80
CA ARG A 117 -4.39 -6.56 -15.55
C ARG A 117 -3.83 -7.75 -14.74
N SER A 118 -2.68 -7.57 -14.09
CA SER A 118 -2.06 -8.65 -13.29
C SER A 118 -2.90 -9.03 -12.06
N THR A 119 -3.46 -8.05 -11.36
CA THR A 119 -4.32 -8.28 -10.19
C THR A 119 -5.63 -8.93 -10.60
N ALA A 120 -6.25 -8.50 -11.71
CA ALA A 120 -7.46 -9.09 -12.27
C ALA A 120 -7.25 -10.57 -12.62
N ALA A 121 -6.13 -10.88 -13.31
CA ALA A 121 -5.77 -12.26 -13.66
C ALA A 121 -5.51 -13.12 -12.42
N ALA A 122 -4.88 -12.59 -11.38
CA ALA A 122 -4.65 -13.32 -10.12
C ALA A 122 -5.97 -13.63 -9.40
N ILE A 123 -6.86 -12.65 -9.26
CA ILE A 123 -8.19 -12.86 -8.65
C ILE A 123 -8.97 -13.91 -9.44
N ALA A 124 -9.05 -13.79 -10.77
CA ALA A 124 -9.76 -14.72 -11.62
C ALA A 124 -9.19 -16.16 -11.56
N ALA A 125 -7.86 -16.27 -11.50
CA ALA A 125 -7.17 -17.55 -11.35
C ALA A 125 -7.47 -18.23 -10.00
N PHE A 126 -7.34 -17.49 -8.90
CA PHE A 126 -7.52 -18.04 -7.55
C PHE A 126 -8.98 -18.31 -7.21
N ALA A 127 -9.90 -17.41 -7.58
CA ALA A 127 -11.31 -17.56 -7.26
C ALA A 127 -12.04 -18.55 -8.19
N TYR A 128 -11.71 -18.54 -9.48
CA TYR A 128 -12.50 -19.20 -10.50
C TYR A 128 -11.72 -20.19 -11.36
N GLY A 129 -10.39 -20.25 -11.22
CA GLY A 129 -9.54 -21.11 -12.07
C GLY A 129 -9.37 -20.59 -13.49
N GLU A 130 -9.75 -19.33 -13.73
CA GLU A 130 -9.67 -18.70 -15.04
C GLU A 130 -8.23 -18.53 -15.54
N ARG A 131 -8.03 -18.71 -16.83
CA ARG A 131 -6.71 -18.63 -17.44
C ARG A 131 -6.31 -17.18 -17.72
N GLY A 132 -5.35 -16.66 -16.96
CA GLY A 132 -4.80 -15.32 -17.15
C GLY A 132 -3.35 -15.24 -16.71
N ALA A 133 -2.52 -14.55 -17.49
CA ALA A 133 -1.13 -14.32 -17.12
C ALA A 133 -1.03 -13.23 -16.05
N ILE A 134 -0.12 -13.40 -15.08
CA ILE A 134 0.25 -12.39 -14.10
C ILE A 134 1.62 -11.80 -14.42
N LEU A 135 1.82 -10.51 -14.07
CA LEU A 135 3.09 -9.84 -14.28
C LEU A 135 3.30 -8.73 -13.23
N ASP A 136 3.42 -9.12 -11.97
CA ASP A 136 3.80 -8.22 -10.89
C ASP A 136 5.31 -7.94 -10.86
N GLY A 137 5.80 -7.17 -9.90
CA GLY A 137 7.22 -6.83 -9.78
C GLY A 137 8.15 -8.04 -9.56
N ASN A 138 7.67 -9.08 -8.89
CA ASN A 138 8.41 -10.32 -8.67
C ASN A 138 8.45 -11.16 -9.95
N VAL A 139 7.30 -11.33 -10.60
CA VAL A 139 7.17 -12.07 -11.85
C VAL A 139 7.98 -11.41 -12.97
N LYS A 140 7.98 -10.08 -13.09
CA LYS A 140 8.84 -9.33 -14.01
C LYS A 140 10.31 -9.69 -13.83
N ARG A 141 10.80 -9.77 -12.60
CA ARG A 141 12.17 -10.14 -12.29
C ARG A 141 12.47 -11.60 -12.67
N VAL A 142 11.56 -12.52 -12.31
CA VAL A 142 11.70 -13.94 -12.66
C VAL A 142 11.78 -14.11 -14.17
N LEU A 143 10.85 -13.55 -14.91
CA LEU A 143 10.81 -13.69 -16.37
C LEU A 143 11.96 -12.96 -17.07
N ALA A 144 12.34 -11.76 -16.60
CA ALA A 144 13.51 -11.07 -17.14
C ALA A 144 14.77 -11.90 -17.01
N ARG A 145 15.00 -12.52 -15.85
CA ARG A 145 16.16 -13.42 -15.63
C ARG A 145 16.05 -14.72 -16.41
N HIS A 146 14.91 -15.39 -16.30
CA HIS A 146 14.73 -16.70 -16.95
C HIS A 146 14.83 -16.61 -18.47
N GLN A 147 14.23 -15.60 -19.07
CA GLN A 147 14.21 -15.41 -20.53
C GLN A 147 15.33 -14.52 -21.07
N GLY A 148 16.18 -13.97 -20.19
CA GLY A 148 17.27 -13.07 -20.58
C GLY A 148 16.80 -11.74 -21.17
N ILE A 149 15.60 -11.25 -20.78
CA ILE A 149 15.04 -10.00 -21.31
C ILE A 149 15.78 -8.81 -20.70
N GLU A 150 16.46 -8.06 -21.56
CA GLU A 150 17.26 -6.89 -21.20
C GLU A 150 16.40 -5.63 -21.07
N GLY A 151 16.94 -4.66 -20.34
CA GLY A 151 16.29 -3.36 -20.14
C GLY A 151 15.57 -3.23 -18.80
N HIS A 152 15.04 -2.04 -18.57
CA HIS A 152 14.28 -1.74 -17.36
C HIS A 152 12.84 -2.27 -17.49
N ALA A 153 12.38 -3.03 -16.49
CA ALA A 153 11.05 -3.66 -16.52
C ALA A 153 9.84 -2.68 -16.55
N GLY A 154 10.10 -1.38 -16.49
CA GLY A 154 9.10 -0.31 -16.68
C GLY A 154 9.06 0.28 -18.10
N ASP A 155 10.04 -0.06 -18.95
CA ASP A 155 10.07 0.44 -20.32
C ASP A 155 8.96 -0.25 -21.15
N PRO A 156 8.20 0.49 -21.97
CA PRO A 156 7.06 -0.06 -22.70
C PRO A 156 7.41 -1.26 -23.59
N ALA A 157 8.58 -1.24 -24.24
CA ALA A 157 9.02 -2.35 -25.10
C ALA A 157 9.36 -3.61 -24.28
N VAL A 158 10.10 -3.43 -23.17
CA VAL A 158 10.45 -4.51 -22.23
C VAL A 158 9.20 -5.07 -21.59
N LEU A 159 8.27 -4.20 -21.18
CA LEU A 159 7.00 -4.61 -20.58
C LEU A 159 6.15 -5.45 -21.54
N ARG A 160 6.07 -5.07 -22.82
CA ARG A 160 5.38 -5.88 -23.84
C ARG A 160 6.03 -7.25 -24.03
N ALA A 161 7.37 -7.31 -24.09
CA ALA A 161 8.09 -8.58 -24.20
C ALA A 161 7.86 -9.48 -22.98
N LEU A 162 7.86 -8.91 -21.78
CA LEU A 162 7.56 -9.65 -20.54
C LEU A 162 6.12 -10.19 -20.51
N TRP A 163 5.13 -9.42 -20.97
CA TRP A 163 3.75 -9.88 -21.09
C TRP A 163 3.62 -11.01 -22.11
N ALA A 164 4.21 -10.89 -23.28
CA ALA A 164 4.21 -11.95 -24.29
C ALA A 164 4.78 -13.25 -23.71
N ARG A 165 5.89 -13.18 -22.98
CA ARG A 165 6.46 -14.37 -22.34
C ARG A 165 5.62 -14.92 -21.20
N ALA A 166 4.97 -14.05 -20.40
CA ALA A 166 4.05 -14.50 -19.37
C ALA A 166 2.87 -15.28 -19.97
N GLU A 167 2.35 -14.87 -21.11
CA GLU A 167 1.29 -15.55 -21.84
C GLU A 167 1.75 -16.87 -22.49
N ASP A 168 2.91 -16.88 -23.13
CA ASP A 168 3.51 -18.07 -23.76
C ASP A 168 3.77 -19.21 -22.74
N LEU A 169 4.20 -18.84 -21.52
CA LEU A 169 4.52 -19.78 -20.45
C LEU A 169 3.30 -20.24 -19.64
N LEU A 170 2.16 -19.61 -19.85
CA LEU A 170 0.92 -19.89 -19.14
C LEU A 170 0.35 -21.26 -19.52
N PRO A 171 0.17 -22.21 -18.59
CA PRO A 171 -0.35 -23.54 -18.92
C PRO A 171 -1.82 -23.50 -19.32
N ARG A 172 -2.29 -24.58 -19.95
CA ARG A 172 -3.71 -24.73 -20.30
C ARG A 172 -4.58 -25.16 -19.14
N ALA A 173 -4.00 -25.78 -18.11
CA ALA A 173 -4.67 -26.28 -16.92
C ALA A 173 -3.82 -26.02 -15.68
N ARG A 174 -4.39 -26.19 -14.50
CA ARG A 174 -3.70 -25.97 -13.22
C ARG A 174 -3.22 -24.52 -13.05
N ILE A 175 -4.08 -23.59 -13.41
CA ILE A 175 -3.76 -22.15 -13.45
C ILE A 175 -3.44 -21.63 -12.04
N GLU A 176 -4.26 -21.96 -11.04
CA GLU A 176 -4.08 -21.53 -9.66
C GLU A 176 -2.72 -21.97 -9.08
N PRO A 177 -2.33 -23.26 -9.09
CA PRO A 177 -1.02 -23.66 -8.58
C PRO A 177 0.14 -23.08 -9.38
N TYR A 178 0.00 -22.85 -10.68
CA TYR A 178 1.00 -22.15 -11.49
C TYR A 178 1.16 -20.68 -11.07
N THR A 179 0.05 -19.97 -10.92
CA THR A 179 0.04 -18.57 -10.49
C THR A 179 0.67 -18.41 -9.12
N GLN A 180 0.30 -19.27 -8.17
CA GLN A 180 0.91 -19.29 -6.84
C GLN A 180 2.41 -19.61 -6.90
N ALA A 181 2.79 -20.62 -7.67
CA ALA A 181 4.18 -21.02 -7.82
C ALA A 181 5.06 -19.89 -8.37
N LEU A 182 4.56 -19.15 -9.35
CA LEU A 182 5.28 -18.04 -9.96
C LEU A 182 5.45 -16.86 -8.99
N MET A 183 4.44 -16.56 -8.19
CA MET A 183 4.52 -15.57 -7.11
C MET A 183 5.51 -16.01 -6.02
N ASP A 184 5.44 -17.27 -5.60
CA ASP A 184 6.30 -17.83 -4.56
C ASP A 184 7.75 -17.86 -5.01
N LEU A 185 8.04 -18.30 -6.23
CA LEU A 185 9.38 -18.31 -6.78
C LEU A 185 10.02 -16.91 -6.73
N GLY A 186 9.25 -15.89 -7.11
CA GLY A 186 9.73 -14.51 -7.06
C GLY A 186 9.88 -13.97 -5.62
N ALA A 187 9.03 -14.40 -4.70
CA ALA A 187 9.03 -13.88 -3.34
C ALA A 187 10.04 -14.57 -2.41
N THR A 188 10.39 -15.85 -2.66
CA THR A 188 11.18 -16.66 -1.72
C THR A 188 12.50 -17.18 -2.29
N MET A 189 12.63 -17.33 -3.60
CA MET A 189 13.78 -17.96 -4.23
C MET A 189 14.52 -17.05 -5.20
N CYS A 190 13.86 -16.54 -6.23
CA CYS A 190 14.47 -15.60 -7.17
C CYS A 190 14.50 -14.18 -6.61
N LEU A 191 15.18 -13.99 -5.47
CA LEU A 191 15.27 -12.72 -4.77
C LEU A 191 16.05 -11.67 -5.56
N ARG A 192 15.89 -10.39 -5.19
CA ARG A 192 16.54 -9.29 -5.91
C ARG A 192 18.06 -9.33 -5.78
N SER A 193 18.57 -9.47 -4.57
CA SER A 193 20.00 -9.37 -4.24
C SER A 193 20.65 -10.73 -3.98
N THR A 194 19.92 -11.70 -3.46
CA THR A 194 20.47 -13.00 -3.05
C THR A 194 19.57 -14.15 -3.53
N PRO A 195 19.48 -14.40 -4.85
CA PRO A 195 18.66 -15.50 -5.36
C PRO A 195 19.30 -16.85 -5.08
N ASP A 196 18.48 -17.81 -4.67
CA ASP A 196 18.91 -19.20 -4.46
C ASP A 196 18.76 -20.01 -5.76
N CYS A 197 19.71 -19.79 -6.66
CA CYS A 197 19.74 -20.45 -7.97
C CYS A 197 20.06 -21.95 -7.88
N ALA A 198 20.70 -22.41 -6.81
CA ALA A 198 21.06 -23.81 -6.65
C ALA A 198 19.81 -24.70 -6.44
N ARG A 199 18.79 -24.19 -5.75
CA ARG A 199 17.53 -24.90 -5.50
C ARG A 199 16.39 -24.46 -6.43
N CYS A 200 16.65 -23.58 -7.39
CA CYS A 200 15.61 -23.04 -8.25
C CYS A 200 15.07 -24.09 -9.23
N PRO A 201 13.75 -24.34 -9.29
CA PRO A 201 13.15 -25.37 -10.13
C PRO A 201 13.32 -25.13 -11.65
N VAL A 202 13.67 -23.91 -12.03
CA VAL A 202 13.85 -23.49 -13.43
C VAL A 202 15.26 -23.01 -13.72
N ALA A 203 16.24 -23.46 -12.92
CA ALA A 203 17.64 -23.04 -13.05
C ALA A 203 18.30 -23.52 -14.34
N ASP A 204 17.94 -24.72 -14.83
CA ASP A 204 18.67 -25.40 -15.90
C ASP A 204 18.61 -24.68 -17.27
N ASP A 205 17.49 -23.97 -17.51
CA ASP A 205 17.27 -23.19 -18.73
C ASP A 205 17.15 -21.67 -18.46
N CYS A 206 17.56 -21.23 -17.26
CA CYS A 206 17.55 -19.83 -16.91
C CYS A 206 18.71 -19.09 -17.61
N VAL A 207 18.38 -18.25 -18.59
CA VAL A 207 19.36 -17.50 -19.39
C VAL A 207 20.27 -16.65 -18.50
N ALA A 208 19.75 -15.92 -17.53
CA ALA A 208 20.58 -15.09 -16.65
C ALA A 208 21.60 -15.91 -15.84
N ARG A 209 21.23 -17.13 -15.41
CA ARG A 209 22.16 -18.06 -14.72
C ARG A 209 23.23 -18.59 -15.68
N LEU A 210 22.80 -19.10 -16.82
CA LEU A 210 23.70 -19.70 -17.82
C LEU A 210 24.69 -18.70 -18.39
N THR A 211 24.32 -17.43 -18.45
CA THR A 211 25.17 -16.34 -18.96
C THR A 211 25.81 -15.49 -17.88
N SER A 212 25.72 -15.90 -16.59
CA SER A 212 26.28 -15.17 -15.42
C SER A 212 25.77 -13.71 -15.28
N ARG A 213 24.48 -13.43 -15.67
CA ARG A 213 23.90 -12.09 -15.69
C ARG A 213 22.78 -11.90 -14.67
N ILE A 214 22.76 -12.68 -13.61
CA ILE A 214 21.69 -12.61 -12.57
C ILE A 214 21.58 -11.22 -11.96
N ASP A 215 22.71 -10.59 -11.65
CA ASP A 215 22.74 -9.26 -11.01
C ASP A 215 22.47 -8.13 -12.02
N ALA A 216 22.69 -8.38 -13.30
CA ALA A 216 22.41 -7.43 -14.37
C ALA A 216 20.92 -7.39 -14.78
N LEU A 217 20.13 -8.43 -14.46
CA LEU A 217 18.76 -8.56 -14.90
C LEU A 217 17.74 -8.59 -13.75
N PRO A 218 16.62 -7.86 -13.90
CA PRO A 218 16.38 -6.77 -14.85
C PRO A 218 17.24 -5.55 -14.54
N LEU A 219 17.52 -4.70 -15.51
CA LEU A 219 18.25 -3.45 -15.28
C LEU A 219 17.52 -2.61 -14.24
N PRO A 220 18.22 -2.07 -13.24
CA PRO A 220 17.61 -1.19 -12.26
C PRO A 220 17.15 0.12 -12.91
N ARG A 221 16.07 0.70 -12.39
CA ARG A 221 15.67 2.03 -12.80
C ARG A 221 16.76 3.04 -12.42
N PRO A 222 17.20 3.92 -13.34
CA PRO A 222 18.08 5.01 -12.98
C PRO A 222 17.50 5.82 -11.80
N ARG A 223 18.28 5.98 -10.73
CA ARG A 223 17.86 6.74 -9.56
C ARG A 223 18.03 8.23 -9.88
N LYS A 224 16.93 8.95 -9.96
CA LYS A 224 16.96 10.42 -9.92
C LYS A 224 17.00 10.87 -8.47
N PRO A 225 17.73 11.96 -8.14
CA PRO A 225 17.63 12.57 -6.82
C PRO A 225 16.18 12.89 -6.48
N LEU A 226 15.76 12.55 -5.27
CA LEU A 226 14.40 12.86 -4.84
C LEU A 226 14.32 14.33 -4.44
N PRO A 227 13.38 15.12 -4.99
CA PRO A 227 13.12 16.47 -4.52
C PRO A 227 12.83 16.47 -3.02
N GLN A 228 13.27 17.50 -2.31
CA GLN A 228 12.94 17.69 -0.90
C GLN A 228 11.81 18.71 -0.78
N ARG A 229 10.88 18.45 0.13
CA ARG A 229 9.81 19.36 0.53
C ARG A 229 9.87 19.53 2.04
N GLU A 230 9.65 20.75 2.51
CA GLU A 230 9.64 21.09 3.92
C GLU A 230 8.31 21.75 4.28
N VAL A 231 7.73 21.31 5.39
CA VAL A 231 6.49 21.88 5.93
C VAL A 231 6.57 21.95 7.45
N GLY A 232 5.97 22.97 8.04
CA GLY A 232 5.67 23.04 9.46
C GLY A 232 4.39 22.24 9.76
N VAL A 233 4.32 21.59 10.92
CA VAL A 233 3.11 20.96 11.43
C VAL A 233 2.80 21.53 12.81
N LEU A 234 1.58 22.09 12.97
CA LEU A 234 1.18 22.75 14.20
C LEU A 234 0.74 21.73 15.24
N LEU A 235 1.48 21.61 16.31
CA LEU A 235 1.11 20.79 17.47
C LEU A 235 0.32 21.65 18.46
N ILE A 236 -0.95 21.92 18.12
CA ILE A 236 -1.84 22.72 18.95
C ILE A 236 -2.41 21.83 20.05
N GLY A 237 -2.02 22.11 21.30
CA GLY A 237 -2.43 21.36 22.47
C GLY A 237 -3.27 22.16 23.44
N ARG A 238 -4.28 21.47 24.05
CA ARG A 238 -5.11 22.00 25.14
C ARG A 238 -5.27 20.92 26.21
N GLY A 239 -4.57 21.07 27.32
CA GLY A 239 -4.50 20.00 28.33
C GLY A 239 -3.86 18.74 27.74
N ASP A 240 -4.60 17.63 27.78
CA ASP A 240 -4.19 16.34 27.19
C ASP A 240 -4.69 16.12 25.75
N GLU A 241 -5.44 17.07 25.19
CA GLU A 241 -5.97 17.02 23.82
C GLU A 241 -5.01 17.64 22.81
N VAL A 242 -5.11 17.18 21.57
CA VAL A 242 -4.42 17.72 20.40
C VAL A 242 -5.43 17.98 19.27
N LEU A 243 -5.27 19.11 18.57
CA LEU A 243 -6.05 19.42 17.41
C LEU A 243 -5.54 18.63 16.20
N LEU A 244 -6.43 17.87 15.58
CA LEU A 244 -6.18 17.23 14.30
C LEU A 244 -7.04 17.89 13.22
N GLU A 245 -6.48 18.01 12.03
CA GLU A 245 -7.17 18.47 10.82
C GLU A 245 -7.23 17.36 9.80
N ARG A 246 -8.39 17.21 9.14
CA ARG A 246 -8.58 16.22 8.10
C ARG A 246 -7.90 16.67 6.81
N ARG A 247 -7.05 15.84 6.26
CA ARG A 247 -6.38 16.12 5.00
C ARG A 247 -7.37 16.13 3.82
N PRO A 248 -7.08 16.94 2.78
CA PRO A 248 -7.88 16.94 1.56
C PRO A 248 -8.08 15.53 0.99
N PRO A 249 -9.15 15.32 0.20
CA PRO A 249 -9.45 14.00 -0.41
C PRO A 249 -8.44 13.60 -1.50
N THR A 250 -7.51 14.49 -1.86
CA THR A 250 -6.47 14.28 -2.87
C THR A 250 -5.08 14.58 -2.30
N GLY A 251 -4.04 14.11 -2.98
CA GLY A 251 -2.65 14.31 -2.55
C GLY A 251 -2.13 13.22 -1.63
N ILE A 252 -1.03 13.52 -0.94
CA ILE A 252 -0.43 12.58 0.03
C ILE A 252 -1.31 12.47 1.28
N TRP A 253 -1.45 11.24 1.79
CA TRP A 253 -2.24 10.97 3.00
C TRP A 253 -3.69 11.46 2.93
N ALA A 254 -4.26 11.45 1.72
CA ALA A 254 -5.62 11.91 1.46
C ALA A 254 -6.64 11.31 2.44
N GLY A 255 -7.49 12.18 3.03
CA GLY A 255 -8.55 11.81 3.95
C GLY A 255 -8.11 11.35 5.35
N LEU A 256 -6.80 11.25 5.63
CA LEU A 256 -6.31 10.96 6.97
C LEU A 256 -6.43 12.19 7.89
N TRP A 257 -6.50 11.94 9.18
CA TRP A 257 -6.26 12.96 10.19
C TRP A 257 -4.76 13.28 10.27
N SER A 258 -4.41 14.54 10.44
CA SER A 258 -3.03 15.01 10.58
C SER A 258 -2.99 16.22 11.48
N LEU A 259 -1.81 16.64 11.89
CA LEU A 259 -1.63 17.98 12.43
C LEU A 259 -1.82 19.00 11.29
N PRO A 260 -2.36 20.21 11.57
CA PRO A 260 -2.46 21.27 10.56
C PRO A 260 -1.10 21.60 9.96
N GLU A 261 -1.02 21.71 8.63
CA GLU A 261 0.21 22.00 7.91
C GLU A 261 0.32 23.49 7.55
N VAL A 262 1.52 24.03 7.71
CA VAL A 262 1.86 25.42 7.34
C VAL A 262 3.19 25.47 6.60
N SER A 263 3.47 26.54 5.89
CA SER A 263 4.80 26.82 5.37
C SER A 263 5.80 27.08 6.50
N CYS A 264 7.07 26.74 6.31
CA CYS A 264 8.09 26.91 7.36
C CYS A 264 8.27 28.36 7.85
N ASN A 265 7.89 29.35 7.03
CA ASN A 265 8.01 30.77 7.33
C ASN A 265 6.67 31.41 7.76
N THR A 266 5.64 30.59 8.09
CA THR A 266 4.33 31.11 8.48
C THR A 266 4.40 31.74 9.88
N ASP A 267 3.81 32.93 10.03
CA ASP A 267 3.47 33.45 11.35
C ASP A 267 2.34 32.58 11.94
N VAL A 268 2.71 31.74 12.88
CA VAL A 268 1.80 30.73 13.47
C VAL A 268 0.64 31.39 14.21
N ALA A 269 0.90 32.52 14.90
CA ALA A 269 -0.16 33.20 15.66
C ALA A 269 -1.16 33.87 14.71
N ALA A 270 -0.69 34.52 13.65
CA ALA A 270 -1.57 35.08 12.63
C ALA A 270 -2.39 33.97 11.93
N TYR A 271 -1.73 32.88 11.52
CA TYR A 271 -2.42 31.75 10.88
C TYR A 271 -3.53 31.16 11.78
N CYS A 272 -3.27 30.97 13.07
CA CYS A 272 -4.27 30.42 13.97
C CYS A 272 -5.43 31.38 14.22
N ARG A 273 -5.19 32.69 14.27
CA ARG A 273 -6.26 33.70 14.34
C ARG A 273 -7.14 33.64 13.10
N ASP A 274 -6.52 33.65 11.91
CA ASP A 274 -7.25 33.70 10.63
C ASP A 274 -7.98 32.39 10.32
N ARG A 275 -7.35 31.25 10.64
CA ARG A 275 -7.88 29.93 10.28
C ARG A 275 -8.87 29.38 11.28
N PHE A 276 -8.62 29.60 12.58
CA PHE A 276 -9.37 28.98 13.69
C PHE A 276 -10.05 30.00 14.59
N GLY A 277 -9.78 31.30 14.46
CA GLY A 277 -10.22 32.33 15.39
C GLY A 277 -9.56 32.20 16.78
N ALA A 278 -8.39 31.56 16.85
CA ALA A 278 -7.74 31.17 18.09
C ALA A 278 -6.48 32.02 18.36
N GLU A 279 -6.24 32.31 19.65
CA GLU A 279 -4.98 32.89 20.12
C GLU A 279 -4.09 31.78 20.67
N VAL A 280 -2.89 31.66 20.14
CA VAL A 280 -1.91 30.65 20.52
C VAL A 280 -0.54 31.27 20.72
N ALA A 281 0.19 30.76 21.70
CA ALA A 281 1.61 31.03 21.88
C ALA A 281 2.42 29.92 21.17
N ALA A 282 3.25 30.31 20.20
CA ALA A 282 4.14 29.40 19.50
C ALA A 282 5.38 29.11 20.36
N GLY A 283 5.68 27.85 20.58
CA GLY A 283 6.90 27.38 21.22
C GLY A 283 8.06 27.18 20.24
N ALA A 284 9.21 26.78 20.76
CA ALA A 284 10.37 26.42 19.94
C ALA A 284 10.07 25.20 19.07
N ALA A 285 10.52 25.24 17.81
CA ALA A 285 10.39 24.11 16.89
C ALA A 285 11.08 22.86 17.46
N LEU A 286 10.43 21.71 17.34
CA LEU A 286 11.01 20.42 17.71
C LEU A 286 11.89 19.87 16.58
N THR A 287 12.62 18.80 16.88
CA THR A 287 13.45 18.10 15.90
C THR A 287 12.63 17.69 14.68
N PRO A 288 13.03 18.07 13.47
CA PRO A 288 12.34 17.70 12.26
C PRO A 288 12.28 16.18 12.04
N ILE A 289 11.18 15.72 11.49
CA ILE A 289 10.94 14.31 11.15
C ILE A 289 11.04 14.15 9.66
N GLU A 290 11.90 13.26 9.19
CA GLU A 290 12.01 12.94 7.77
C GLU A 290 11.12 11.75 7.39
N HIS A 291 10.44 11.88 6.27
CA HIS A 291 9.65 10.81 5.65
C HIS A 291 9.93 10.74 4.15
N THR A 292 10.29 9.56 3.66
CA THR A 292 10.63 9.36 2.24
C THR A 292 9.47 8.70 1.50
N PHE A 293 8.96 9.39 0.49
CA PHE A 293 8.05 8.84 -0.50
C PHE A 293 8.83 8.32 -1.72
N THR A 294 8.15 7.62 -2.62
CA THR A 294 8.74 7.10 -3.85
C THR A 294 9.22 8.19 -4.82
N HIS A 295 8.74 9.43 -4.69
CA HIS A 295 8.97 10.53 -5.63
C HIS A 295 9.47 11.83 -4.98
N PHE A 296 9.53 11.93 -3.65
CA PHE A 296 10.15 13.05 -2.92
C PHE A 296 10.45 12.66 -1.47
N ARG A 297 11.25 13.50 -0.79
CA ARG A 297 11.46 13.47 0.66
C ARG A 297 10.67 14.59 1.30
N LEU A 298 10.00 14.30 2.41
CA LEU A 298 9.26 15.28 3.20
C LEU A 298 9.97 15.46 4.54
N ARG A 299 10.27 16.71 4.89
CA ARG A 299 10.75 17.14 6.18
C ARG A 299 9.63 17.86 6.89
N LEU A 300 9.19 17.31 8.01
CA LEU A 300 8.12 17.83 8.87
C LEU A 300 8.76 18.48 10.09
N THR A 301 8.56 19.77 10.29
CA THR A 301 9.03 20.48 11.48
C THR A 301 7.85 20.66 12.44
N PRO A 302 7.80 19.95 13.58
CA PRO A 302 6.73 20.14 14.54
C PRO A 302 6.90 21.48 15.28
N LEU A 303 5.81 22.24 15.32
CA LEU A 303 5.72 23.56 15.94
C LEU A 303 4.73 23.47 17.11
N PRO A 304 5.18 23.32 18.35
CA PRO A 304 4.32 23.32 19.52
C PRO A 304 3.58 24.65 19.66
N CYS A 305 2.28 24.58 19.94
CA CYS A 305 1.43 25.74 20.14
C CYS A 305 0.57 25.51 21.38
N SER A 306 0.69 26.37 22.38
CA SER A 306 -0.21 26.40 23.54
C SER A 306 -1.38 27.33 23.27
N VAL A 307 -2.58 26.85 23.57
CA VAL A 307 -3.81 27.61 23.40
C VAL A 307 -3.95 28.61 24.53
N GLU A 308 -3.99 29.90 24.23
CA GLU A 308 -4.32 30.98 25.15
C GLU A 308 -5.81 31.27 25.15
N ARG A 309 -6.42 31.35 23.97
CA ARG A 309 -7.85 31.50 23.79
C ARG A 309 -8.33 30.70 22.58
N TRP A 310 -9.38 29.92 22.76
CA TRP A 310 -10.02 29.15 21.69
C TRP A 310 -11.50 29.59 21.56
N PRO A 311 -12.01 29.84 20.35
CA PRO A 311 -13.39 30.27 20.17
C PRO A 311 -14.36 29.18 20.62
N THR A 312 -15.50 29.58 21.19
CA THR A 312 -16.56 28.64 21.57
C THR A 312 -17.12 27.90 20.36
N ARG A 313 -17.07 28.51 19.18
CA ARG A 313 -17.49 27.95 17.90
C ARG A 313 -16.53 28.39 16.80
N MET A 314 -15.91 27.42 16.12
CA MET A 314 -15.13 27.68 14.91
C MET A 314 -16.07 27.94 13.73
N GLU A 315 -15.62 28.76 12.78
CA GLU A 315 -16.31 28.98 11.51
C GLU A 315 -15.99 27.84 10.52
N GLU A 316 -16.86 27.66 9.52
CA GLU A 316 -16.58 26.75 8.43
C GLU A 316 -15.54 27.39 7.46
N PRO A 317 -14.67 26.59 6.80
CA PRO A 317 -14.64 25.11 6.81
C PRO A 317 -13.83 24.48 7.95
N ALA A 318 -13.19 25.27 8.82
CA ALA A 318 -12.32 24.73 9.87
C ALA A 318 -13.10 23.82 10.85
N ARG A 319 -14.34 24.16 11.14
CA ARG A 319 -15.20 23.41 12.08
C ARG A 319 -15.42 21.95 11.62
N SER A 320 -15.71 21.73 10.34
CA SER A 320 -15.98 20.39 9.80
C SER A 320 -14.72 19.61 9.51
N ALA A 321 -13.58 20.32 9.36
CA ALA A 321 -12.30 19.70 9.03
C ALA A 321 -11.44 19.36 10.25
N CYS A 322 -11.78 19.82 11.46
CA CYS A 322 -10.93 19.69 12.65
C CYS A 322 -11.64 18.91 13.77
N VAL A 323 -10.82 18.24 14.59
CA VAL A 323 -11.29 17.53 15.79
C VAL A 323 -10.25 17.66 16.90
N TRP A 324 -10.74 17.84 18.14
CA TRP A 324 -9.94 17.70 19.33
C TRP A 324 -10.02 16.25 19.81
N LEU A 325 -8.88 15.62 20.01
CA LEU A 325 -8.78 14.27 20.55
C LEU A 325 -7.77 14.22 21.68
N ALA A 326 -8.09 13.48 22.71
CA ALA A 326 -7.12 13.12 23.73
C ALA A 326 -5.94 12.36 23.09
N LEU A 327 -4.71 12.58 23.58
CA LEU A 327 -3.51 11.95 22.99
C LEU A 327 -3.60 10.42 22.82
N PRO A 328 -4.19 9.66 23.77
CA PRO A 328 -4.42 8.22 23.56
C PRO A 328 -5.32 7.92 22.35
N GLU A 329 -6.42 8.65 22.20
CA GLU A 329 -7.38 8.50 21.08
C GLU A 329 -6.76 8.96 19.76
N ALA A 330 -6.07 10.11 19.76
CA ALA A 330 -5.36 10.64 18.61
C ALA A 330 -4.35 9.62 18.05
N THR A 331 -3.59 8.92 18.91
CA THR A 331 -2.65 7.87 18.46
C THR A 331 -3.34 6.65 17.86
N GLY A 332 -4.63 6.44 18.14
CA GLY A 332 -5.48 5.38 17.55
C GLY A 332 -6.11 5.78 16.22
N ALA A 333 -6.18 7.06 15.91
CA ALA A 333 -6.80 7.56 14.68
C ALA A 333 -6.03 7.15 13.41
N ALA A 334 -6.69 7.35 12.26
CA ALA A 334 -6.07 7.13 10.94
C ALA A 334 -5.09 8.26 10.63
N LEU A 335 -3.84 8.12 11.05
CA LEU A 335 -2.78 9.11 10.93
C LEU A 335 -1.68 8.68 9.94
N PRO A 336 -0.99 9.64 9.29
CA PRO A 336 0.29 9.39 8.65
C PRO A 336 1.32 8.82 9.64
N ALA A 337 2.16 7.90 9.17
CA ALA A 337 3.14 7.24 10.03
C ALA A 337 4.06 8.22 10.82
N PRO A 338 4.61 9.30 10.21
CA PRO A 338 5.45 10.25 10.96
C PRO A 338 4.66 11.03 12.03
N ILE A 339 3.41 11.40 11.75
CA ILE A 339 2.55 12.08 12.74
C ILE A 339 2.21 11.11 13.89
N LYS A 340 1.87 9.87 13.56
CA LYS A 340 1.59 8.84 14.58
C LYS A 340 2.80 8.58 15.49
N LYS A 341 3.99 8.57 14.92
CA LYS A 341 5.25 8.45 15.69
C LYS A 341 5.43 9.64 16.64
N LEU A 342 5.28 10.86 16.13
CA LEU A 342 5.39 12.08 16.93
C LEU A 342 4.43 12.07 18.13
N LEU A 343 3.15 11.80 17.89
CA LEU A 343 2.15 11.80 18.97
C LEU A 343 2.39 10.69 20.01
N ARG A 344 2.94 9.54 19.60
CA ARG A 344 3.34 8.47 20.52
C ARG A 344 4.51 8.88 21.41
N GLU A 345 5.53 9.53 20.85
CA GLU A 345 6.69 10.05 21.59
C GLU A 345 6.24 11.09 22.61
N LEU A 346 5.38 12.03 22.23
CA LEU A 346 4.81 13.02 23.13
C LEU A 346 3.99 12.38 24.26
N ARG A 347 3.19 11.37 23.96
CA ARG A 347 2.44 10.62 24.97
C ARG A 347 3.37 9.96 25.99
N SER A 348 4.46 9.36 25.52
CA SER A 348 5.44 8.69 26.39
C SER A 348 6.16 9.70 27.31
N GLN A 349 6.54 10.86 26.78
CA GLN A 349 7.18 11.93 27.56
C GLN A 349 6.25 12.46 28.66
N ARG A 350 4.95 12.67 28.36
CA ARG A 350 3.97 13.12 29.36
C ARG A 350 3.63 12.07 30.41
N ALA A 351 3.76 10.79 30.12
CA ALA A 351 3.54 9.71 31.08
C ALA A 351 4.71 9.55 32.08
N THR A 352 5.87 10.13 31.78
CA THR A 352 7.09 10.09 32.62
C THR A 352 7.38 11.41 33.34
N ALA A 353 6.64 12.47 33.04
CA ALA A 353 6.69 13.76 33.72
C ALA A 353 5.59 13.89 34.79
#